data_6209094c4fed609b34b52fab1da0ddf6
#
_entry.id   6209094c4fed609b34b52fab1da0ddf6
#
_cell.length_a   1.000
_cell.length_b   1.000
_cell.length_c   1.000
_cell.angle_alpha   90.00
_cell.angle_beta   90.00
_cell.angle_gamma   90.00
#
_symmetry.space_group_name_H-M   'P 1'
#
loop_
_entity.id
_entity.type
_entity.pdbx_description
1 polymer ?
#
loop_
_entity_poly.entity_id
_entity_poly.type
_entity_poly.pdbx_seq_one_letter_code
_entity_poly.pdbx_strand_id
1 'polypeptide(L)'
;MDHVEKLISDVKLSSVVPGRITGDDKLQHEFTNMDLIMKLHYIKALYFFKNEVVEGLHIHDLKLPMFNLLELYYPISGRIRRNDGGDGGGGGGRPFMKCNDSGVRVVEAKCKNKTIDEWLAMNDSDHDELVYDQLLGPDLGFSPLVFIQFTWFKCGGMSIGLSWAHILGDSFSASNFLNIWAKIMVGQQISPQFLQKSTKTNKLINNNNNNNPILSTTRKFPFSLKRVDPVGDHWKITNNIKMQSHSLHITQKQLNQLLSKVCGTYYKVKPFDVICATLWKMLAKVRGEYSSEPAIVTIIRGDHDNETTEVVSSNNQVTISTVEANDVKVSDVDTSKLTELIGEKTVDETRIVEELMEKENGVSDFIVYGANLTFVNLEEAMIYDLELRGKKPIFASYNISGVGDEGVILVLPRLEGGRIVNLVLPQKQIEGLKNKMRVELGIF
;
A
#
# COMPACT_ATOMS: atom_id res chain seq x y z
N MET A 1 33.89 -13.98 3.47
CA MET A 1 32.78 -13.58 2.57
C MET A 1 31.81 -14.73 2.58
N ASP A 2 30.83 -14.68 3.46
CA ASP A 2 29.79 -15.68 3.52
C ASP A 2 28.95 -15.53 2.24
N HIS A 3 28.98 -16.57 1.40
CA HIS A 3 28.04 -16.69 0.28
C HIS A 3 26.64 -16.83 0.91
N VAL A 4 25.90 -15.71 0.99
CA VAL A 4 24.47 -15.76 1.26
C VAL A 4 23.88 -16.56 0.11
N GLU A 5 23.46 -17.79 0.39
CA GLU A 5 22.85 -18.68 -0.59
C GLU A 5 21.57 -18.01 -1.08
N LYS A 6 21.52 -17.66 -2.37
CA LYS A 6 20.36 -17.02 -2.97
C LYS A 6 19.21 -18.02 -2.97
N LEU A 7 18.16 -17.78 -2.17
CA LEU A 7 17.03 -18.68 -2.00
C LEU A 7 16.17 -18.82 -3.26
N ILE A 8 16.12 -17.77 -4.07
CA ILE A 8 15.36 -17.71 -5.32
C ILE A 8 16.28 -17.91 -6.50
N SER A 9 15.92 -18.84 -7.39
CA SER A 9 16.67 -19.25 -8.58
C SER A 9 15.79 -19.26 -9.84
N ASP A 10 16.42 -19.53 -10.99
CA ASP A 10 15.75 -19.69 -12.29
C ASP A 10 14.85 -18.49 -12.67
N VAL A 11 15.29 -17.28 -12.31
CA VAL A 11 14.53 -16.05 -12.54
C VAL A 11 14.48 -15.74 -14.04
N LYS A 12 13.27 -15.70 -14.61
CA LYS A 12 13.00 -15.32 -15.99
C LYS A 12 12.05 -14.14 -16.04
N LEU A 13 12.42 -13.11 -16.77
CA LEU A 13 11.61 -11.92 -16.98
C LEU A 13 10.95 -11.95 -18.35
N SER A 14 9.69 -11.60 -18.43
CA SER A 14 8.91 -11.46 -19.66
C SER A 14 7.91 -10.33 -19.55
N SER A 15 7.29 -9.94 -20.67
CA SER A 15 6.27 -8.90 -20.71
C SER A 15 4.94 -9.50 -21.14
N VAL A 16 3.86 -8.89 -20.62
CA VAL A 16 2.50 -9.10 -21.12
C VAL A 16 1.94 -7.73 -21.48
N VAL A 17 1.33 -7.63 -22.64
CA VAL A 17 0.71 -6.41 -23.19
C VAL A 17 -0.80 -6.62 -23.31
N PRO A 18 -1.61 -5.56 -23.51
CA PRO A 18 -3.03 -5.73 -23.85
C PRO A 18 -3.22 -6.66 -25.03
N GLY A 19 -4.29 -7.47 -25.01
CA GLY A 19 -4.64 -8.38 -26.11
C GLY A 19 -5.06 -7.66 -27.39
N ARG A 20 -5.47 -6.41 -27.27
CA ARG A 20 -5.79 -5.51 -28.39
C ARG A 20 -5.04 -4.20 -28.22
N ILE A 21 -4.69 -3.58 -29.33
CA ILE A 21 -4.03 -2.26 -29.35
C ILE A 21 -4.98 -1.23 -28.73
N THR A 22 -4.46 -0.44 -27.83
CA THR A 22 -5.20 0.69 -27.23
C THR A 22 -5.52 1.72 -28.32
N GLY A 23 -6.79 2.11 -28.43
CA GLY A 23 -7.26 3.03 -29.47
C GLY A 23 -6.72 4.46 -29.30
N ASP A 24 -6.73 5.23 -30.40
CA ASP A 24 -6.17 6.59 -30.45
C ASP A 24 -6.87 7.57 -29.49
N ASP A 25 -8.13 7.31 -29.12
CA ASP A 25 -8.89 8.09 -28.14
C ASP A 25 -8.42 7.89 -26.68
N LYS A 26 -7.53 6.92 -26.44
CA LYS A 26 -7.05 6.50 -25.11
C LYS A 26 -5.54 6.62 -24.95
N LEU A 27 -4.87 7.41 -25.79
CA LEU A 27 -3.40 7.47 -25.81
C LEU A 27 -2.80 8.10 -24.55
N GLN A 28 -3.57 8.92 -23.82
CA GLN A 28 -3.13 9.60 -22.62
C GLN A 28 -4.13 9.39 -21.49
N HIS A 29 -3.60 9.20 -20.27
CA HIS A 29 -4.37 9.16 -19.04
C HIS A 29 -3.74 10.11 -18.02
N GLU A 30 -4.54 11.08 -17.56
CA GLU A 30 -4.12 12.07 -16.59
C GLU A 30 -4.21 11.50 -15.17
N PHE A 31 -3.17 11.74 -14.38
CA PHE A 31 -3.17 11.42 -12.97
C PHE A 31 -3.94 12.44 -12.16
N THR A 32 -4.68 11.99 -11.17
CA THR A 32 -5.28 12.85 -10.15
C THR A 32 -4.20 13.46 -9.26
N ASN A 33 -4.53 14.48 -8.49
CA ASN A 33 -3.59 15.06 -7.52
C ASN A 33 -3.22 14.03 -6.44
N MET A 34 -4.18 13.18 -6.04
CA MET A 34 -3.92 12.10 -5.09
C MET A 34 -2.98 11.03 -5.68
N ASP A 35 -3.08 10.70 -6.96
CA ASP A 35 -2.13 9.79 -7.62
C ASP A 35 -0.72 10.36 -7.61
N LEU A 36 -0.58 11.66 -7.93
CA LEU A 36 0.72 12.34 -7.99
C LEU A 36 1.38 12.48 -6.62
N ILE A 37 0.60 12.65 -5.54
CA ILE A 37 1.16 12.72 -4.18
C ILE A 37 1.76 11.36 -3.77
N MET A 38 1.22 10.26 -4.29
CA MET A 38 1.65 8.88 -3.98
C MET A 38 2.82 8.40 -4.86
N LYS A 39 3.30 9.19 -5.82
CA LYS A 39 4.26 8.75 -6.86
C LYS A 39 5.59 8.19 -6.35
N LEU A 40 6.02 8.55 -5.12
CA LEU A 40 7.28 8.07 -4.54
C LEU A 40 7.15 6.72 -3.82
N HIS A 41 5.94 6.17 -3.75
CA HIS A 41 5.65 4.95 -3.00
C HIS A 41 5.32 3.78 -3.92
N TYR A 42 5.56 2.56 -3.42
CA TYR A 42 5.19 1.30 -4.07
C TYR A 42 4.43 0.43 -3.09
N ILE A 43 3.40 -0.25 -3.59
CA ILE A 43 2.68 -1.29 -2.87
C ILE A 43 3.31 -2.62 -3.25
N LYS A 44 3.67 -3.41 -2.24
CA LYS A 44 4.11 -4.80 -2.38
C LYS A 44 3.04 -5.70 -1.80
N ALA A 45 2.54 -6.64 -2.60
CA ALA A 45 1.60 -7.64 -2.15
C ALA A 45 2.18 -9.04 -2.34
N LEU A 46 1.90 -9.93 -1.43
CA LEU A 46 2.39 -11.30 -1.45
C LEU A 46 1.29 -12.27 -1.03
N TYR A 47 1.10 -13.33 -1.82
CA TYR A 47 0.10 -14.37 -1.60
C TYR A 47 0.75 -15.75 -1.71
N PHE A 48 0.27 -16.72 -0.93
CA PHE A 48 0.73 -18.10 -1.00
C PHE A 48 -0.43 -19.07 -1.25
N PHE A 49 -0.21 -19.98 -2.19
CA PHE A 49 -1.16 -21.03 -2.55
C PHE A 49 -0.51 -22.41 -2.42
N LYS A 50 -1.23 -23.36 -1.81
CA LYS A 50 -0.77 -24.75 -1.68
C LYS A 50 -0.72 -25.44 -3.04
N ASN A 51 0.02 -26.57 -3.10
CA ASN A 51 0.21 -27.36 -4.31
C ASN A 51 -1.13 -27.77 -4.96
N GLU A 52 -2.09 -28.26 -4.17
CA GLU A 52 -3.39 -28.73 -4.70
C GLU A 52 -4.17 -27.65 -5.46
N VAL A 53 -3.86 -26.38 -5.24
CA VAL A 53 -4.51 -25.25 -5.94
C VAL A 53 -3.84 -24.96 -7.27
N VAL A 54 -2.52 -25.11 -7.34
CA VAL A 54 -1.68 -24.64 -8.45
C VAL A 54 -1.07 -25.78 -9.26
N GLU A 55 -1.30 -27.04 -8.87
CA GLU A 55 -0.82 -28.22 -9.57
C GLU A 55 -1.22 -28.20 -11.05
N GLY A 56 -0.24 -28.44 -11.93
CA GLY A 56 -0.41 -28.40 -13.38
C GLY A 56 -0.58 -27.00 -13.98
N LEU A 57 -0.53 -25.92 -13.21
CA LEU A 57 -0.45 -24.56 -13.76
C LEU A 57 0.99 -24.26 -14.21
N HIS A 58 1.09 -23.71 -15.40
CA HIS A 58 2.32 -23.21 -15.99
C HIS A 58 2.27 -21.68 -16.15
N ILE A 59 3.40 -21.07 -16.32
CA ILE A 59 3.50 -19.60 -16.49
C ILE A 59 2.64 -19.10 -17.65
N HIS A 60 2.42 -19.92 -18.69
CA HIS A 60 1.55 -19.58 -19.83
C HIS A 60 0.11 -19.39 -19.39
N ASP A 61 -0.42 -20.32 -18.55
CA ASP A 61 -1.80 -20.29 -18.06
C ASP A 61 -2.06 -19.05 -17.19
N LEU A 62 -1.02 -18.61 -16.44
CA LEU A 62 -1.07 -17.41 -15.60
C LEU A 62 -1.01 -16.12 -16.40
N LYS A 63 -0.32 -16.12 -17.56
CA LYS A 63 -0.21 -14.96 -18.45
C LYS A 63 -1.44 -14.78 -19.35
N LEU A 64 -2.06 -15.85 -19.78
CA LEU A 64 -3.15 -15.79 -20.76
C LEU A 64 -4.31 -14.88 -20.33
N PRO A 65 -4.80 -14.91 -19.06
CA PRO A 65 -5.84 -13.99 -18.60
C PRO A 65 -5.39 -12.53 -18.55
N MET A 66 -4.09 -12.29 -18.43
CA MET A 66 -3.55 -10.93 -18.32
C MET A 66 -3.71 -10.11 -19.60
N PHE A 67 -3.75 -10.74 -20.78
CA PHE A 67 -4.00 -10.03 -22.03
C PHE A 67 -5.37 -9.34 -21.98
N ASN A 68 -6.42 -10.04 -21.56
CA ASN A 68 -7.77 -9.49 -21.42
C ASN A 68 -7.86 -8.50 -20.25
N LEU A 69 -7.17 -8.79 -19.13
CA LEU A 69 -7.10 -7.87 -17.99
C LEU A 69 -6.50 -6.53 -18.40
N LEU A 70 -5.43 -6.53 -19.19
CA LEU A 70 -4.74 -5.32 -19.62
C LEU A 70 -5.51 -4.54 -20.70
N GLU A 71 -6.45 -5.16 -21.43
CA GLU A 71 -7.41 -4.42 -22.25
C GLU A 71 -8.33 -3.55 -21.37
N LEU A 72 -8.70 -4.07 -20.19
CA LEU A 72 -9.52 -3.34 -19.21
C LEU A 72 -8.70 -2.27 -18.47
N TYR A 73 -7.49 -2.62 -18.05
CA TYR A 73 -6.55 -1.76 -17.32
C TYR A 73 -5.46 -1.18 -18.24
N TYR A 74 -5.82 -0.76 -19.47
CA TYR A 74 -4.83 -0.33 -20.45
C TYR A 74 -3.83 0.74 -19.93
N PRO A 75 -4.19 1.69 -19.03
CA PRO A 75 -3.22 2.67 -18.53
C PRO A 75 -2.04 2.01 -17.80
N ILE A 76 -2.26 0.88 -17.11
CA ILE A 76 -1.21 0.16 -16.38
C ILE A 76 -0.12 -0.38 -17.31
N SER A 77 -0.49 -0.64 -18.59
CA SER A 77 0.45 -1.05 -19.65
C SER A 77 1.25 0.13 -20.23
N GLY A 78 0.95 1.35 -19.82
CA GLY A 78 1.59 2.57 -20.28
C GLY A 78 2.97 2.83 -19.66
N ARG A 79 3.49 4.02 -19.97
CA ARG A 79 4.72 4.56 -19.38
C ARG A 79 4.50 6.02 -19.04
N ILE A 80 5.11 6.46 -17.94
CA ILE A 80 5.00 7.83 -17.49
C ILE A 80 5.80 8.74 -18.41
N ARG A 81 5.21 9.86 -18.78
CA ARG A 81 5.82 10.98 -19.51
C ARG A 81 5.61 12.26 -18.75
N ARG A 82 6.39 13.26 -19.06
CA ARG A 82 6.20 14.64 -18.61
C ARG A 82 5.89 15.49 -19.82
N ASN A 83 5.00 16.47 -19.68
CA ASN A 83 4.82 17.48 -20.69
C ASN A 83 6.09 18.30 -20.79
N ASP A 84 6.64 18.46 -21.99
CA ASP A 84 7.77 19.36 -22.25
C ASP A 84 7.30 20.77 -21.90
N GLY A 85 7.78 21.32 -20.79
CA GLY A 85 7.54 22.72 -20.44
C GLY A 85 8.16 23.57 -21.53
N GLY A 86 7.34 24.18 -22.37
CA GLY A 86 7.79 25.14 -23.36
C GLY A 86 8.70 26.19 -22.71
N ASP A 87 9.84 26.49 -23.37
CA ASP A 87 10.92 27.39 -22.94
C ASP A 87 11.92 26.84 -21.90
N GLY A 88 12.88 26.02 -22.38
CA GLY A 88 14.29 26.06 -21.95
C GLY A 88 14.67 25.83 -20.49
N GLY A 89 13.72 25.58 -19.61
CA GLY A 89 13.96 25.30 -18.18
C GLY A 89 13.87 23.80 -17.91
N GLY A 90 14.93 23.17 -17.46
CA GLY A 90 15.05 21.74 -17.17
C GLY A 90 14.20 21.21 -15.97
N GLY A 91 12.97 21.72 -15.78
CA GLY A 91 12.00 21.25 -14.81
C GLY A 91 10.83 20.60 -15.55
N GLY A 92 10.72 19.27 -15.51
CA GLY A 92 9.69 18.53 -16.20
C GLY A 92 8.28 18.95 -15.79
N GLY A 93 7.35 19.07 -16.77
CA GLY A 93 5.95 19.38 -16.54
C GLY A 93 5.21 18.28 -15.76
N ARG A 94 3.92 18.50 -15.55
CA ARG A 94 3.03 17.55 -14.86
C ARG A 94 3.15 16.15 -15.49
N PRO A 95 3.41 15.10 -14.69
CA PRO A 95 3.46 13.74 -15.20
C PRO A 95 2.09 13.27 -15.69
N PHE A 96 2.08 12.47 -16.75
CA PHE A 96 0.90 11.79 -17.27
C PHE A 96 1.27 10.37 -17.75
N MET A 97 0.28 9.51 -17.92
CA MET A 97 0.47 8.18 -18.47
C MET A 97 0.31 8.22 -19.99
N LYS A 98 1.37 7.84 -20.72
CA LYS A 98 1.27 7.51 -22.15
C LYS A 98 0.87 6.05 -22.28
N CYS A 99 -0.35 5.80 -22.77
CA CYS A 99 -0.91 4.46 -22.98
C CYS A 99 -0.37 3.88 -24.30
N ASN A 100 0.84 3.36 -24.25
CA ASN A 100 1.61 2.90 -25.42
C ASN A 100 1.79 1.38 -25.46
N ASP A 101 0.97 0.64 -24.71
CA ASP A 101 0.94 -0.82 -24.68
C ASP A 101 2.30 -1.49 -24.39
N SER A 102 3.18 -0.79 -23.67
CA SER A 102 4.49 -1.34 -23.28
C SER A 102 4.40 -2.50 -22.29
N GLY A 103 3.22 -2.70 -21.68
CA GLY A 103 2.85 -3.83 -20.85
C GLY A 103 3.46 -3.84 -19.45
N VAL A 104 3.04 -4.85 -18.69
CA VAL A 104 3.54 -5.18 -17.36
C VAL A 104 4.65 -6.22 -17.43
N ARG A 105 5.44 -6.37 -16.37
CA ARG A 105 6.48 -7.40 -16.30
C ARG A 105 6.00 -8.59 -15.48
N VAL A 106 6.25 -9.78 -16.02
CA VAL A 106 6.00 -11.05 -15.35
C VAL A 106 7.32 -11.76 -15.11
N VAL A 107 7.53 -12.11 -13.85
CA VAL A 107 8.71 -12.81 -13.37
C VAL A 107 8.31 -14.24 -13.01
N GLU A 108 9.01 -15.21 -13.60
CA GLU A 108 8.96 -16.62 -13.23
C GLU A 108 10.20 -16.93 -12.40
N ALA A 109 10.02 -17.56 -11.23
CA ALA A 109 11.10 -17.92 -10.34
C ALA A 109 10.86 -19.26 -9.61
N LYS A 110 11.91 -19.81 -9.00
CA LYS A 110 11.84 -21.06 -8.24
C LYS A 110 12.54 -20.92 -6.90
N CYS A 111 11.90 -21.48 -5.87
CA CYS A 111 12.48 -21.72 -4.57
C CYS A 111 12.66 -23.24 -4.40
N LYS A 112 13.83 -23.77 -4.79
CA LYS A 112 14.09 -25.22 -4.85
C LYS A 112 14.37 -25.84 -3.48
N ASN A 113 14.83 -25.03 -2.53
CA ASN A 113 15.39 -25.52 -1.27
C ASN A 113 14.38 -25.45 -0.11
N LYS A 114 13.29 -24.70 -0.26
CA LYS A 114 12.29 -24.50 0.81
C LYS A 114 10.88 -24.80 0.37
N THR A 115 10.08 -25.30 1.31
CA THR A 115 8.62 -25.36 1.22
C THR A 115 8.01 -24.01 1.60
N ILE A 116 6.71 -23.81 1.33
CA ILE A 116 5.98 -22.62 1.78
C ILE A 116 5.97 -22.52 3.31
N ASP A 117 5.76 -23.61 4.02
CA ASP A 117 5.71 -23.60 5.49
C ASP A 117 7.07 -23.21 6.09
N GLU A 118 8.17 -23.76 5.53
CA GLU A 118 9.53 -23.35 5.91
C GLU A 118 9.80 -21.87 5.60
N TRP A 119 9.25 -21.36 4.50
CA TRP A 119 9.40 -19.95 4.14
C TRP A 119 8.63 -19.03 5.08
N LEU A 120 7.37 -19.34 5.38
CA LEU A 120 6.53 -18.57 6.30
C LEU A 120 7.05 -18.58 7.76
N ALA A 121 7.88 -19.56 8.11
CA ALA A 121 8.55 -19.63 9.41
C ALA A 121 9.85 -18.81 9.48
N MET A 122 10.32 -18.24 8.36
CA MET A 122 11.51 -17.40 8.30
C MET A 122 11.22 -15.96 8.76
N ASN A 123 12.26 -15.13 8.78
CA ASN A 123 12.11 -13.71 9.06
C ASN A 123 11.39 -12.98 7.91
N ASP A 124 10.58 -11.99 8.24
CA ASP A 124 9.79 -11.20 7.27
C ASP A 124 10.64 -10.51 6.19
N SER A 125 11.90 -10.16 6.50
CA SER A 125 12.82 -9.56 5.52
C SER A 125 13.08 -10.44 4.31
N ASP A 126 12.94 -11.77 4.46
CA ASP A 126 13.19 -12.73 3.38
C ASP A 126 12.01 -12.78 2.40
N HIS A 127 10.83 -12.31 2.82
CA HIS A 127 9.66 -12.20 1.96
C HIS A 127 9.86 -11.20 0.80
N ASP A 128 10.76 -10.24 0.95
CA ASP A 128 11.09 -9.26 -0.11
C ASP A 128 11.66 -9.93 -1.38
N GLU A 129 12.30 -11.11 -1.28
CA GLU A 129 12.78 -11.86 -2.45
C GLU A 129 11.66 -12.44 -3.33
N LEU A 130 10.44 -12.57 -2.80
CA LEU A 130 9.27 -13.07 -3.52
C LEU A 130 8.50 -11.99 -4.26
N VAL A 131 8.88 -10.73 -4.11
CA VAL A 131 8.31 -9.59 -4.81
C VAL A 131 9.42 -8.90 -5.59
N TYR A 132 9.40 -9.02 -6.91
CA TYR A 132 10.41 -8.40 -7.75
C TYR A 132 10.38 -6.87 -7.58
N ASP A 133 11.47 -6.31 -7.08
CA ASP A 133 11.59 -4.91 -6.73
C ASP A 133 12.59 -4.21 -7.65
N GLN A 134 12.08 -3.66 -8.73
CA GLN A 134 12.85 -2.76 -9.58
C GLN A 134 12.24 -1.37 -9.48
N LEU A 135 13.01 -0.44 -8.96
CA LEU A 135 12.64 0.97 -8.92
C LEU A 135 12.55 1.56 -10.33
N LEU A 136 11.82 2.66 -10.49
CA LEU A 136 11.81 3.42 -11.72
C LEU A 136 13.22 3.95 -12.02
N GLY A 137 13.46 4.21 -13.28
CA GLY A 137 14.72 4.78 -13.74
C GLY A 137 15.65 3.81 -14.46
N PRO A 138 16.75 4.32 -15.01
CA PRO A 138 17.12 5.75 -15.07
C PRO A 138 16.22 6.60 -15.98
N ASP A 139 15.41 5.98 -16.82
CA ASP A 139 14.46 6.65 -17.70
C ASP A 139 13.03 6.25 -17.31
N LEU A 140 12.28 7.20 -16.75
CA LEU A 140 10.90 7.06 -16.36
C LEU A 140 10.02 6.55 -17.51
N GLY A 141 10.31 7.03 -18.72
CA GLY A 141 9.57 6.71 -19.91
C GLY A 141 9.73 5.27 -20.42
N PHE A 142 10.68 4.50 -19.91
CA PHE A 142 10.85 3.09 -20.22
C PHE A 142 10.58 2.15 -19.03
N SER A 143 10.43 2.71 -17.82
CA SER A 143 10.27 1.94 -16.61
C SER A 143 8.88 1.34 -16.50
N PRO A 144 8.74 0.00 -16.30
CA PRO A 144 7.47 -0.65 -16.01
C PRO A 144 6.97 -0.24 -14.62
N LEU A 145 5.66 -0.13 -14.47
CA LEU A 145 5.02 0.31 -13.23
C LEU A 145 4.47 -0.85 -12.40
N VAL A 146 4.35 -2.04 -13.02
CA VAL A 146 3.83 -3.24 -12.38
C VAL A 146 4.72 -4.43 -12.71
N PHE A 147 5.10 -5.16 -11.66
CA PHE A 147 5.78 -6.46 -11.75
C PHE A 147 4.94 -7.50 -11.00
N ILE A 148 4.74 -8.67 -11.62
CA ILE A 148 4.07 -9.79 -11.01
C ILE A 148 5.04 -10.96 -11.02
N GLN A 149 5.42 -11.47 -9.84
CA GLN A 149 6.34 -12.58 -9.70
C GLN A 149 5.58 -13.84 -9.26
N PHE A 150 5.74 -14.91 -10.02
CA PHE A 150 5.28 -16.25 -9.68
C PHE A 150 6.48 -17.08 -9.26
N THR A 151 6.49 -17.56 -8.02
CA THR A 151 7.59 -18.37 -7.48
C THR A 151 7.07 -19.74 -7.06
N TRP A 152 7.57 -20.81 -7.72
CA TRP A 152 7.24 -22.19 -7.37
C TRP A 152 8.18 -22.71 -6.29
N PHE A 153 7.60 -23.30 -5.25
CA PHE A 153 8.31 -23.83 -4.09
C PHE A 153 8.61 -25.34 -4.22
N LYS A 154 9.55 -25.84 -3.42
CA LYS A 154 9.91 -27.27 -3.33
C LYS A 154 8.69 -28.19 -3.10
N CYS A 155 7.69 -27.73 -2.36
CA CYS A 155 6.46 -28.48 -2.09
C CYS A 155 5.45 -28.46 -3.24
N GLY A 156 5.77 -27.84 -4.37
CA GLY A 156 4.84 -27.67 -5.50
C GLY A 156 3.88 -26.49 -5.36
N GLY A 157 3.76 -25.88 -4.20
CA GLY A 157 2.98 -24.67 -4.01
C GLY A 157 3.62 -23.44 -4.67
N MET A 158 2.90 -22.33 -4.72
CA MET A 158 3.33 -21.11 -5.43
C MET A 158 3.06 -19.86 -4.61
N SER A 159 3.94 -18.86 -4.71
CA SER A 159 3.63 -17.50 -4.31
C SER A 159 3.37 -16.60 -5.51
N ILE A 160 2.54 -15.58 -5.28
CA ILE A 160 2.29 -14.46 -6.21
C ILE A 160 2.76 -13.20 -5.50
N GLY A 161 3.82 -12.58 -6.01
CA GLY A 161 4.31 -11.29 -5.57
C GLY A 161 3.91 -10.20 -6.55
N LEU A 162 3.35 -9.10 -6.06
CA LEU A 162 3.00 -7.92 -6.86
C LEU A 162 3.82 -6.73 -6.36
N SER A 163 4.53 -6.07 -7.29
CA SER A 163 5.07 -4.73 -7.09
C SER A 163 4.26 -3.76 -7.95
N TRP A 164 3.65 -2.78 -7.31
CA TRP A 164 2.68 -1.86 -7.89
C TRP A 164 3.10 -0.43 -7.58
N ALA A 165 3.40 0.37 -8.61
CA ALA A 165 3.67 1.79 -8.43
C ALA A 165 2.40 2.47 -7.88
N HIS A 166 2.49 3.10 -6.71
CA HIS A 166 1.33 3.62 -5.99
C HIS A 166 0.61 4.76 -6.72
N ILE A 167 1.29 5.40 -7.68
CA ILE A 167 0.68 6.37 -8.60
C ILE A 167 -0.46 5.75 -9.44
N LEU A 168 -0.51 4.45 -9.61
CA LEU A 168 -1.56 3.73 -10.35
C LEU A 168 -2.84 3.50 -9.55
N GLY A 169 -2.78 3.69 -8.25
CA GLY A 169 -3.87 3.46 -7.32
C GLY A 169 -3.39 2.85 -6.00
N ASP A 170 -4.29 2.77 -5.04
CA ASP A 170 -4.05 2.31 -3.68
C ASP A 170 -4.05 0.77 -3.55
N SER A 171 -3.95 0.27 -2.30
CA SER A 171 -3.94 -1.17 -2.01
C SER A 171 -5.25 -1.87 -2.39
N PHE A 172 -6.38 -1.17 -2.39
CA PHE A 172 -7.66 -1.71 -2.87
C PHE A 172 -7.63 -1.89 -4.39
N SER A 173 -7.11 -0.90 -5.12
CA SER A 173 -6.91 -0.98 -6.57
C SER A 173 -5.96 -2.12 -6.93
N ALA A 174 -4.85 -2.29 -6.20
CA ALA A 174 -3.89 -3.36 -6.41
C ALA A 174 -4.48 -4.75 -6.13
N SER A 175 -5.28 -4.91 -5.05
CA SER A 175 -5.96 -6.17 -4.74
C SER A 175 -7.04 -6.50 -5.78
N ASN A 176 -7.82 -5.50 -6.19
CA ASN A 176 -8.86 -5.67 -7.19
C ASN A 176 -8.30 -6.08 -8.56
N PHE A 177 -7.14 -5.53 -8.95
CA PHE A 177 -6.43 -5.94 -10.16
C PHE A 177 -6.15 -7.45 -10.18
N LEU A 178 -5.63 -8.02 -9.08
CA LEU A 178 -5.37 -9.45 -8.97
C LEU A 178 -6.66 -10.27 -8.87
N ASN A 179 -7.69 -9.79 -8.17
CA ASN A 179 -8.97 -10.46 -8.04
C ASN A 179 -9.68 -10.59 -9.41
N ILE A 180 -9.62 -9.52 -10.22
CA ILE A 180 -10.18 -9.55 -11.59
C ILE A 180 -9.35 -10.47 -12.50
N TRP A 181 -8.02 -10.46 -12.38
CA TRP A 181 -7.18 -11.43 -13.08
C TRP A 181 -7.61 -12.88 -12.81
N ALA A 182 -7.84 -13.23 -11.55
CA ALA A 182 -8.28 -14.56 -11.17
C ALA A 182 -9.69 -14.89 -11.69
N LYS A 183 -10.63 -13.94 -11.69
CA LYS A 183 -11.96 -14.10 -12.28
C LYS A 183 -11.88 -14.37 -13.79
N ILE A 184 -11.04 -13.65 -14.53
CA ILE A 184 -10.83 -13.88 -15.96
C ILE A 184 -10.20 -15.27 -16.20
N MET A 185 -9.30 -15.71 -15.32
CA MET A 185 -8.64 -17.03 -15.42
C MET A 185 -9.63 -18.19 -15.36
N VAL A 186 -10.74 -18.04 -14.64
CA VAL A 186 -11.83 -19.04 -14.61
C VAL A 186 -12.91 -18.81 -15.66
N GLY A 187 -12.66 -17.92 -16.63
CA GLY A 187 -13.57 -17.64 -17.74
C GLY A 187 -14.73 -16.71 -17.42
N GLN A 188 -14.70 -16.01 -16.27
CA GLN A 188 -15.73 -15.04 -15.95
C GLN A 188 -15.57 -13.82 -16.87
N GLN A 189 -16.66 -13.43 -17.53
CA GLN A 189 -16.70 -12.21 -18.33
C GLN A 189 -16.82 -11.00 -17.41
N ILE A 190 -15.88 -10.06 -17.56
CA ILE A 190 -15.89 -8.79 -16.85
C ILE A 190 -16.49 -7.72 -17.76
N SER A 191 -17.59 -7.11 -17.35
CA SER A 191 -18.22 -6.05 -18.13
C SER A 191 -17.35 -4.77 -18.13
N PRO A 192 -17.19 -4.08 -19.27
CA PRO A 192 -16.51 -2.77 -19.32
C PRO A 192 -17.16 -1.68 -18.45
N GLN A 193 -18.40 -1.87 -18.01
CA GLN A 193 -19.08 -0.95 -17.08
C GLN A 193 -18.42 -0.87 -15.70
N PHE A 194 -17.66 -1.91 -15.33
CA PHE A 194 -16.83 -1.93 -14.13
C PHE A 194 -15.62 -0.97 -14.18
N LEU A 195 -15.35 -0.40 -15.37
CA LEU A 195 -14.25 0.55 -15.61
C LEU A 195 -14.71 2.02 -15.52
N GLN A 196 -15.89 2.28 -15.03
CA GLN A 196 -16.32 3.67 -14.91
C GLN A 196 -15.33 4.41 -14.01
N LYS A 197 -14.64 5.38 -14.63
CA LYS A 197 -13.98 6.45 -13.89
C LYS A 197 -14.95 6.88 -12.79
N SER A 198 -14.57 6.71 -11.54
CA SER A 198 -15.13 7.53 -10.49
C SER A 198 -14.67 8.96 -10.77
N THR A 199 -15.22 9.57 -11.81
CA THR A 199 -15.24 11.01 -11.97
C THR A 199 -16.23 11.53 -10.94
N LYS A 200 -15.89 11.42 -9.67
CA LYS A 200 -16.26 12.47 -8.74
C LYS A 200 -15.45 13.69 -9.17
N THR A 201 -15.80 14.22 -10.38
CA THR A 201 -15.61 15.64 -10.63
C THR A 201 -16.09 16.31 -9.35
N ASN A 202 -15.24 17.13 -8.75
CA ASN A 202 -15.60 18.06 -7.69
C ASN A 202 -16.90 18.77 -8.05
N LYS A 203 -18.05 18.11 -7.86
CA LYS A 203 -19.27 18.82 -7.60
C LYS A 203 -19.00 19.45 -6.25
N LEU A 204 -18.64 20.74 -6.30
CA LEU A 204 -18.86 21.66 -5.21
C LEU A 204 -20.26 21.38 -4.70
N ILE A 205 -20.40 20.46 -3.77
CA ILE A 205 -21.63 20.27 -3.01
C ILE A 205 -21.67 21.50 -2.12
N ASN A 206 -22.36 22.53 -2.63
CA ASN A 206 -22.95 23.58 -1.80
C ASN A 206 -24.02 22.90 -0.92
N ASN A 207 -23.62 22.04 -0.01
CA ASN A 207 -24.43 21.62 1.11
C ASN A 207 -24.22 22.64 2.25
N ASN A 208 -24.87 23.79 2.07
CA ASN A 208 -25.23 24.67 3.16
C ASN A 208 -26.24 23.96 4.10
N ASN A 209 -25.84 22.94 4.83
CA ASN A 209 -26.57 22.44 6.00
C ASN A 209 -25.77 21.28 6.66
N ASN A 210 -24.68 21.63 7.33
CA ASN A 210 -24.25 20.91 8.52
C ASN A 210 -23.35 21.84 9.31
N ASN A 211 -23.84 22.29 10.47
CA ASN A 211 -23.12 23.07 11.46
C ASN A 211 -22.05 22.21 12.14
N ASN A 212 -21.05 21.72 11.40
CA ASN A 212 -19.77 21.40 11.97
C ASN A 212 -18.90 22.64 11.84
N PRO A 213 -18.31 23.14 12.93
CA PRO A 213 -17.37 24.23 12.81
C PRO A 213 -16.23 23.75 11.91
N ILE A 214 -16.21 24.27 10.67
CA ILE A 214 -15.01 24.27 9.85
C ILE A 214 -13.98 24.97 10.71
N LEU A 215 -13.13 24.18 11.39
CA LEU A 215 -11.91 24.69 11.98
C LEU A 215 -11.14 25.25 10.78
N SER A 216 -11.29 26.54 10.54
CA SER A 216 -10.50 27.31 9.59
C SER A 216 -9.05 27.28 10.10
N THR A 217 -8.38 26.16 9.83
CA THR A 217 -6.95 26.05 10.08
C THR A 217 -6.28 26.99 9.13
N THR A 218 -5.75 28.08 9.65
CA THR A 218 -4.82 29.01 9.02
C THR A 218 -3.52 28.31 8.57
N ARG A 219 -3.52 26.98 8.49
CA ARG A 219 -2.37 26.17 8.12
C ARG A 219 -2.16 26.18 6.63
N LYS A 220 -1.01 26.68 6.21
CA LYS A 220 -0.62 26.76 4.80
C LYS A 220 -0.03 25.47 4.25
N PHE A 221 0.33 24.49 5.10
CA PHE A 221 0.95 23.22 4.72
C PHE A 221 0.40 22.07 5.57
N PRO A 222 0.03 20.90 4.97
CA PRO A 222 -0.48 19.76 5.70
C PRO A 222 0.62 19.08 6.53
N PHE A 223 0.29 18.60 7.73
CA PHE A 223 1.22 17.87 8.57
C PHE A 223 1.47 16.45 8.07
N SER A 224 0.53 15.87 7.34
CA SER A 224 0.65 14.54 6.76
C SER A 224 1.71 14.40 5.67
N LEU A 225 2.30 15.50 5.22
CA LEU A 225 3.28 15.52 4.15
C LEU A 225 4.65 16.04 4.60
N LYS A 226 5.69 15.47 4.03
CA LYS A 226 7.05 16.00 4.12
C LYS A 226 7.56 16.28 2.71
N ARG A 227 7.85 17.57 2.41
CA ARG A 227 8.50 17.94 1.15
C ARG A 227 9.92 17.41 1.15
N VAL A 228 10.35 16.87 0.02
CA VAL A 228 11.73 16.45 -0.24
C VAL A 228 12.29 17.18 -1.44
N ASP A 229 13.61 17.20 -1.54
CA ASP A 229 14.29 17.71 -2.72
C ASP A 229 13.91 16.85 -3.94
N PRO A 230 13.91 17.41 -5.18
CA PRO A 230 13.57 16.66 -6.36
C PRO A 230 14.39 15.39 -6.48
N VAL A 231 13.70 14.23 -6.51
CA VAL A 231 14.35 12.90 -6.55
C VAL A 231 14.69 12.44 -7.99
N GLY A 232 14.38 13.28 -8.99
CA GLY A 232 14.59 12.94 -10.40
C GLY A 232 13.69 11.81 -10.89
N ASP A 233 14.06 11.18 -12.02
CA ASP A 233 13.23 10.15 -12.65
C ASP A 233 13.27 8.78 -11.97
N HIS A 234 14.13 8.61 -10.98
CA HIS A 234 14.18 7.37 -10.19
C HIS A 234 13.05 7.26 -9.18
N TRP A 235 12.41 8.37 -8.81
CA TRP A 235 11.37 8.44 -7.78
C TRP A 235 11.71 7.61 -6.55
N LYS A 236 12.96 7.71 -6.11
CA LYS A 236 13.47 6.96 -4.98
C LYS A 236 13.72 7.87 -3.80
N ILE A 237 13.09 7.56 -2.68
CA ILE A 237 13.37 8.19 -1.40
C ILE A 237 14.67 7.61 -0.83
N THR A 238 15.54 8.48 -0.34
CA THR A 238 16.73 8.09 0.41
C THR A 238 16.49 8.33 1.90
N ASN A 239 16.53 7.25 2.68
CA ASN A 239 16.42 7.33 4.13
C ASN A 239 17.78 7.57 4.76
N ASN A 240 17.79 8.36 5.82
CA ASN A 240 19.00 8.59 6.65
C ASN A 240 19.24 7.43 7.64
N ILE A 241 18.23 6.59 7.86
CA ILE A 241 18.21 5.51 8.85
C ILE A 241 17.87 4.20 8.14
N LYS A 242 18.49 3.09 8.59
CA LYS A 242 18.16 1.77 8.07
C LYS A 242 16.75 1.37 8.50
N MET A 243 15.86 1.29 7.52
CA MET A 243 14.49 0.80 7.70
C MET A 243 14.45 -0.72 7.64
N GLN A 244 13.53 -1.32 8.37
CA GLN A 244 13.29 -2.77 8.41
C GLN A 244 11.80 -3.06 8.40
N SER A 245 11.40 -4.11 7.68
CA SER A 245 10.03 -4.64 7.70
C SER A 245 9.88 -5.68 8.81
N HIS A 246 8.69 -5.72 9.42
CA HIS A 246 8.31 -6.77 10.36
C HIS A 246 6.80 -6.94 10.40
N SER A 247 6.32 -8.19 10.54
CA SER A 247 4.91 -8.52 10.66
C SER A 247 4.57 -9.02 12.05
N LEU A 248 3.48 -8.50 12.62
CA LEU A 248 2.91 -8.94 13.88
C LEU A 248 1.59 -9.65 13.59
N HIS A 249 1.42 -10.83 14.17
CA HIS A 249 0.20 -11.62 14.03
C HIS A 249 -0.62 -11.51 15.30
N ILE A 250 -1.70 -10.73 15.26
CA ILE A 250 -2.65 -10.58 16.39
C ILE A 250 -3.79 -11.56 16.16
N THR A 251 -3.86 -12.59 17.01
CA THR A 251 -4.97 -13.57 16.98
C THR A 251 -6.29 -12.92 17.41
N GLN A 252 -7.43 -13.53 17.06
CA GLN A 252 -8.75 -13.01 17.50
C GLN A 252 -8.86 -12.91 19.02
N LYS A 253 -8.27 -13.87 19.76
CA LYS A 253 -8.23 -13.84 21.23
C LYS A 253 -7.45 -12.63 21.75
N GLN A 254 -6.27 -12.37 21.20
CA GLN A 254 -5.45 -11.22 21.58
C GLN A 254 -6.14 -9.89 21.22
N LEU A 255 -6.79 -9.83 20.04
CA LEU A 255 -7.55 -8.67 19.63
C LEU A 255 -8.70 -8.39 20.61
N ASN A 256 -9.46 -9.40 21.00
CA ASN A 256 -10.53 -9.26 22.00
C ASN A 256 -9.99 -8.80 23.36
N GLN A 257 -8.79 -9.24 23.76
CA GLN A 257 -8.14 -8.77 24.99
C GLN A 257 -7.71 -7.29 24.89
N LEU A 258 -7.24 -6.84 23.72
CA LEU A 258 -6.92 -5.43 23.49
C LEU A 258 -8.18 -4.56 23.56
N LEU A 259 -9.26 -4.99 22.89
CA LEU A 259 -10.54 -4.32 22.88
C LEU A 259 -11.14 -4.21 24.30
N SER A 260 -11.08 -5.28 25.11
CA SER A 260 -11.63 -5.29 26.47
C SER A 260 -10.93 -4.31 27.42
N LYS A 261 -9.65 -4.01 27.20
CA LYS A 261 -8.90 -3.02 28.00
C LYS A 261 -9.36 -1.57 27.75
N VAL A 262 -10.02 -1.31 26.62
CA VAL A 262 -10.47 0.01 26.19
C VAL A 262 -12.01 0.15 26.36
N CYS A 263 -12.74 -0.96 26.51
CA CYS A 263 -14.19 -0.98 26.72
C CYS A 263 -14.57 -0.33 28.07
N GLY A 264 -15.20 0.81 28.02
CA GLY A 264 -15.66 1.62 29.17
C GLY A 264 -16.05 3.02 28.74
N THR A 265 -15.78 3.39 27.51
CA THR A 265 -16.12 4.68 26.91
C THR A 265 -17.38 4.56 26.05
N TYR A 266 -18.17 5.64 25.98
CA TYR A 266 -19.39 5.75 25.15
C TYR A 266 -19.13 5.64 23.63
N TYR A 267 -17.88 5.49 23.21
CA TYR A 267 -17.44 5.39 21.82
C TYR A 267 -17.52 3.95 21.29
N LYS A 268 -18.03 3.78 20.06
CA LYS A 268 -17.99 2.49 19.35
C LYS A 268 -16.56 2.20 18.91
N VAL A 269 -15.83 1.52 19.75
CA VAL A 269 -14.41 1.21 19.58
C VAL A 269 -14.19 0.32 18.33
N LYS A 270 -13.35 0.75 17.41
CA LYS A 270 -12.97 -0.04 16.23
C LYS A 270 -11.64 -0.76 16.49
N PRO A 271 -11.46 -2.00 16.00
CA PRO A 271 -10.21 -2.74 16.13
C PRO A 271 -8.98 -1.97 15.66
N PHE A 272 -9.07 -1.33 14.51
CA PHE A 272 -8.02 -0.48 13.97
C PHE A 272 -7.57 0.60 14.96
N ASP A 273 -8.51 1.36 15.53
CA ASP A 273 -8.18 2.48 16.41
C ASP A 273 -7.45 2.01 17.67
N VAL A 274 -7.83 0.86 18.24
CA VAL A 274 -7.16 0.26 19.42
C VAL A 274 -5.77 -0.24 19.10
N ILE A 275 -5.58 -0.88 17.95
CA ILE A 275 -4.27 -1.34 17.51
C ILE A 275 -3.34 -0.14 17.31
N CYS A 276 -3.80 0.91 16.61
CA CYS A 276 -3.05 2.12 16.39
C CYS A 276 -2.67 2.83 17.69
N ALA A 277 -3.61 3.01 18.62
CA ALA A 277 -3.37 3.62 19.92
C ALA A 277 -2.34 2.85 20.75
N THR A 278 -2.45 1.51 20.74
CA THR A 278 -1.52 0.63 21.45
C THR A 278 -0.10 0.76 20.89
N LEU A 279 0.04 0.69 19.56
CA LEU A 279 1.34 0.79 18.91
C LEU A 279 1.93 2.19 18.99
N TRP A 280 1.10 3.23 18.89
CA TRP A 280 1.54 4.61 19.10
C TRP A 280 2.15 4.81 20.48
N LYS A 281 1.42 4.37 21.53
CA LYS A 281 1.92 4.43 22.92
C LYS A 281 3.25 3.67 23.11
N MET A 282 3.33 2.46 22.56
CA MET A 282 4.54 1.63 22.67
C MET A 282 5.74 2.24 21.94
N LEU A 283 5.51 2.74 20.72
CA LEU A 283 6.55 3.43 19.97
C LEU A 283 6.99 4.75 20.63
N ALA A 284 6.06 5.47 21.24
CA ALA A 284 6.39 6.65 22.04
C ALA A 284 7.34 6.28 23.19
N LYS A 285 7.07 5.20 23.92
CA LYS A 285 7.97 4.70 24.97
C LYS A 285 9.34 4.28 24.40
N VAL A 286 9.38 3.61 23.25
CA VAL A 286 10.64 3.20 22.61
C VAL A 286 11.41 4.41 22.15
N ARG A 287 10.78 5.38 21.51
CA ARG A 287 11.44 6.61 21.02
C ARG A 287 11.88 7.51 22.17
N GLY A 288 11.09 7.65 23.22
CA GLY A 288 11.41 8.45 24.41
C GLY A 288 12.72 8.08 25.10
N GLU A 289 13.27 6.89 24.80
CA GLU A 289 14.58 6.44 25.31
C GLU A 289 15.76 7.11 24.57
N TYR A 290 15.56 7.63 23.33
CA TYR A 290 16.65 8.16 22.50
C TYR A 290 16.27 9.30 21.55
N SER A 291 14.99 9.65 21.44
CA SER A 291 14.48 10.74 20.59
C SER A 291 13.17 11.32 21.13
N SER A 292 12.61 12.32 20.44
CA SER A 292 11.28 12.83 20.77
C SER A 292 10.18 11.81 20.48
N GLU A 293 9.14 11.78 21.33
CA GLU A 293 7.94 10.97 21.11
C GLU A 293 7.17 11.50 19.88
N PRO A 294 6.50 10.61 19.11
CA PRO A 294 5.67 11.03 17.99
C PRO A 294 4.40 11.69 18.51
N ALA A 295 4.39 13.03 18.56
CA ALA A 295 3.24 13.80 19.01
C ALA A 295 2.13 13.88 17.96
N ILE A 296 2.46 13.69 16.67
CA ILE A 296 1.54 13.70 15.55
C ILE A 296 1.66 12.36 14.83
N VAL A 297 0.52 11.79 14.46
CA VAL A 297 0.44 10.60 13.61
C VAL A 297 -0.47 10.86 12.43
N THR A 298 -0.17 10.22 11.30
CA THR A 298 -1.00 10.25 10.09
C THR A 298 -1.84 8.97 10.04
N ILE A 299 -3.12 9.12 9.72
CA ILE A 299 -4.08 8.01 9.54
C ILE A 299 -4.54 8.03 8.08
N ILE A 300 -4.35 6.92 7.38
CA ILE A 300 -4.81 6.75 6.00
C ILE A 300 -5.88 5.66 5.96
N ARG A 301 -7.03 5.98 5.38
CA ARG A 301 -8.16 5.06 5.19
C ARG A 301 -8.58 5.05 3.73
N GLY A 302 -8.99 3.90 3.21
CA GLY A 302 -9.67 3.84 1.92
C GLY A 302 -11.02 4.56 1.98
N ASP A 303 -11.34 5.33 0.95
CA ASP A 303 -12.65 5.97 0.73
C ASP A 303 -13.42 5.20 -0.36
N HIS A 304 -13.62 3.90 -0.10
CA HIS A 304 -14.35 3.01 -1.00
C HIS A 304 -15.76 2.81 -0.47
N ASP A 305 -16.76 3.29 -1.23
CA ASP A 305 -18.16 3.01 -0.92
C ASP A 305 -18.40 1.49 -1.03
N ASN A 306 -18.81 0.85 0.06
CA ASN A 306 -19.06 -0.61 0.14
C ASN A 306 -20.14 -1.13 -0.83
N GLU A 307 -20.86 -0.25 -1.54
CA GLU A 307 -21.94 -0.64 -2.44
C GLU A 307 -21.48 -1.02 -3.86
N THR A 308 -20.22 -0.79 -4.23
CA THR A 308 -19.72 -1.06 -5.60
C THR A 308 -18.43 -1.89 -5.60
N THR A 309 -18.50 -3.11 -5.06
CA THR A 309 -17.37 -4.06 -5.02
C THR A 309 -16.84 -4.50 -6.40
N GLU A 310 -17.44 -4.03 -7.49
CA GLU A 310 -17.11 -4.41 -8.86
C GLU A 310 -16.57 -3.27 -9.72
N VAL A 311 -16.39 -2.06 -9.16
CA VAL A 311 -15.82 -0.93 -9.92
C VAL A 311 -14.30 -1.03 -9.94
N VAL A 312 -13.77 -1.19 -11.14
CA VAL A 312 -12.33 -1.11 -11.40
C VAL A 312 -11.92 0.36 -11.32
N SER A 313 -11.57 0.83 -10.13
CA SER A 313 -10.89 2.11 -9.96
C SER A 313 -9.39 1.89 -10.06
N SER A 314 -8.73 2.61 -10.94
CA SER A 314 -7.28 2.67 -11.03
C SER A 314 -6.75 4.00 -10.48
N ASN A 315 -7.35 4.51 -9.40
CA ASN A 315 -6.99 5.77 -8.77
C ASN A 315 -6.81 5.57 -7.27
N ASN A 316 -6.08 6.48 -6.65
CA ASN A 316 -5.97 6.55 -5.19
C ASN A 316 -7.26 7.18 -4.61
N GLN A 317 -8.04 6.35 -3.93
CA GLN A 317 -9.24 6.76 -3.20
C GLN A 317 -8.98 6.60 -1.70
N VAL A 318 -8.24 7.55 -1.14
CA VAL A 318 -7.84 7.52 0.27
C VAL A 318 -8.14 8.84 0.95
N THR A 319 -8.53 8.76 2.21
CA THR A 319 -8.60 9.91 3.12
C THR A 319 -7.31 9.96 3.92
N ILE A 320 -6.66 11.12 3.94
CA ILE A 320 -5.44 11.38 4.70
C ILE A 320 -5.81 12.31 5.86
N SER A 321 -5.65 11.82 7.08
CA SER A 321 -5.98 12.56 8.29
C SER A 321 -4.80 12.57 9.26
N THR A 322 -4.74 13.60 10.12
CA THR A 322 -3.77 13.67 11.20
C THR A 322 -4.43 13.67 12.57
N VAL A 323 -3.72 13.16 13.56
CA VAL A 323 -4.10 13.20 14.98
C VAL A 323 -2.94 13.77 15.77
N GLU A 324 -3.21 14.79 16.58
CA GLU A 324 -2.22 15.44 17.44
C GLU A 324 -2.51 15.09 18.91
N ALA A 325 -1.50 14.66 19.63
CA ALA A 325 -1.53 14.49 21.08
C ALA A 325 -1.07 15.78 21.76
N ASN A 326 -1.86 16.85 21.59
CA ASN A 326 -1.54 18.16 22.13
C ASN A 326 -1.37 18.10 23.64
N ASP A 327 -0.29 18.71 24.15
CA ASP A 327 0.01 18.94 25.56
C ASP A 327 0.10 17.71 26.48
N VAL A 328 0.15 16.49 25.89
CA VAL A 328 0.27 15.25 26.64
C VAL A 328 1.43 14.39 26.14
N LYS A 329 2.14 13.79 27.07
CA LYS A 329 3.20 12.83 26.76
C LYS A 329 2.56 11.49 26.37
N VAL A 330 2.65 11.08 25.10
CA VAL A 330 1.96 9.93 24.54
C VAL A 330 2.27 8.63 25.30
N SER A 331 3.52 8.45 25.75
CA SER A 331 3.95 7.29 26.54
C SER A 331 3.20 7.14 27.87
N ASP A 332 2.72 8.24 28.45
CA ASP A 332 2.07 8.27 29.78
C ASP A 332 0.53 8.27 29.68
N VAL A 333 -0.03 8.58 28.50
CA VAL A 333 -1.48 8.62 28.27
C VAL A 333 -2.08 7.22 28.32
N ASP A 334 -3.30 7.09 28.83
CA ASP A 334 -4.06 5.86 28.74
C ASP A 334 -4.39 5.47 27.29
N THR A 335 -4.32 4.18 26.95
CA THR A 335 -4.62 3.69 25.61
C THR A 335 -6.04 4.01 25.17
N SER A 336 -7.02 4.04 26.10
CA SER A 336 -8.41 4.41 25.80
C SER A 336 -8.52 5.85 25.31
N LYS A 337 -7.75 6.77 25.90
CA LYS A 337 -7.72 8.18 25.47
C LYS A 337 -7.08 8.34 24.09
N LEU A 338 -6.00 7.61 23.80
CA LEU A 338 -5.41 7.61 22.46
C LEU A 338 -6.36 7.01 21.42
N THR A 339 -7.10 5.97 21.79
CA THR A 339 -8.13 5.37 20.92
C THR A 339 -9.25 6.38 20.60
N GLU A 340 -9.72 7.14 21.59
CA GLU A 340 -10.71 8.22 21.40
C GLU A 340 -10.15 9.30 20.46
N LEU A 341 -8.89 9.73 20.65
CA LEU A 341 -8.25 10.71 19.76
C LEU A 341 -8.22 10.23 18.30
N ILE A 342 -7.84 8.97 18.06
CA ILE A 342 -7.79 8.39 16.71
C ILE A 342 -9.20 8.23 16.12
N GLY A 343 -10.19 7.89 16.93
CA GLY A 343 -11.56 7.66 16.47
C GLY A 343 -12.37 8.93 16.22
N GLU A 344 -12.16 9.99 17.02
CA GLU A 344 -13.03 11.17 17.04
C GLU A 344 -12.35 12.50 16.75
N LYS A 345 -11.01 12.58 16.89
CA LYS A 345 -10.26 13.85 16.80
C LYS A 345 -9.34 13.92 15.59
N THR A 346 -9.58 13.08 14.60
CA THR A 346 -8.84 13.15 13.32
C THR A 346 -9.19 14.45 12.58
N VAL A 347 -8.16 15.11 12.06
CA VAL A 347 -8.30 16.25 11.16
C VAL A 347 -8.04 15.76 9.73
N ASP A 348 -9.05 15.84 8.88
CA ASP A 348 -8.94 15.48 7.47
C ASP A 348 -8.11 16.54 6.73
N GLU A 349 -7.00 16.12 6.15
CA GLU A 349 -6.09 16.96 5.36
C GLU A 349 -6.17 16.66 3.85
N THR A 350 -7.03 15.72 3.41
CA THR A 350 -7.11 15.26 2.02
C THR A 350 -7.24 16.41 1.05
N ARG A 351 -8.17 17.34 1.32
CA ARG A 351 -8.40 18.49 0.47
C ARG A 351 -7.18 19.43 0.40
N ILE A 352 -6.53 19.71 1.54
CA ILE A 352 -5.35 20.59 1.59
C ILE A 352 -4.18 19.95 0.82
N VAL A 353 -4.05 18.63 0.91
CA VAL A 353 -3.06 17.83 0.16
C VAL A 353 -3.29 17.95 -1.34
N GLU A 354 -4.53 17.80 -1.80
CA GLU A 354 -4.89 17.91 -3.22
C GLU A 354 -4.69 19.33 -3.75
N GLU A 355 -5.12 20.36 -3.00
CA GLU A 355 -4.93 21.77 -3.34
C GLU A 355 -3.43 22.15 -3.43
N LEU A 356 -2.59 21.58 -2.53
CA LEU A 356 -1.16 21.77 -2.58
C LEU A 356 -0.57 21.16 -3.86
N MET A 357 -0.93 19.92 -4.19
CA MET A 357 -0.42 19.24 -5.38
C MET A 357 -0.88 19.95 -6.66
N GLU A 358 -2.10 20.46 -6.70
CA GLU A 358 -2.62 21.26 -7.82
C GLU A 358 -1.80 22.56 -7.99
N LYS A 359 -1.57 23.29 -6.91
CA LYS A 359 -0.75 24.51 -6.91
C LYS A 359 0.68 24.27 -7.39
N GLU A 360 1.25 23.13 -7.05
CA GLU A 360 2.60 22.70 -7.46
C GLU A 360 2.61 22.05 -8.86
N ASN A 361 1.48 22.07 -9.56
CA ASN A 361 1.31 21.45 -10.89
C ASN A 361 1.76 19.98 -10.96
N GLY A 362 1.62 19.23 -9.87
CA GLY A 362 2.00 17.82 -9.79
C GLY A 362 3.49 17.51 -9.87
N VAL A 363 4.35 18.54 -9.88
CA VAL A 363 5.80 18.38 -10.11
C VAL A 363 6.57 18.06 -8.83
N SER A 364 6.20 18.69 -7.72
CA SER A 364 6.92 18.59 -6.45
C SER A 364 6.87 17.18 -5.86
N ASP A 365 7.90 16.85 -5.09
CA ASP A 365 8.09 15.56 -4.46
C ASP A 365 7.77 15.61 -2.97
N PHE A 366 6.92 14.68 -2.51
CA PHE A 366 6.46 14.58 -1.14
C PHE A 366 6.53 13.14 -0.64
N ILE A 367 6.91 12.99 0.63
CA ILE A 367 6.72 11.76 1.39
C ILE A 367 5.36 11.85 2.08
N VAL A 368 4.52 10.84 1.91
CA VAL A 368 3.25 10.61 2.61
C VAL A 368 3.48 9.59 3.72
N TYR A 369 3.83 8.36 3.34
CA TYR A 369 4.12 7.28 4.28
C TYR A 369 5.46 7.52 4.96
N GLY A 370 5.42 7.78 6.27
CA GLY A 370 6.62 8.07 7.05
C GLY A 370 7.05 9.55 7.04
N ALA A 371 6.16 10.47 6.62
CA ALA A 371 6.29 11.89 6.93
C ALA A 371 6.15 12.13 8.45
N ASN A 372 5.16 11.48 9.05
CA ASN A 372 4.97 11.18 10.46
C ASN A 372 4.84 9.67 10.60
N LEU A 373 4.79 9.14 11.83
CA LEU A 373 4.35 7.77 12.05
C LEU A 373 2.97 7.60 11.42
N THR A 374 2.90 6.78 10.38
CA THR A 374 1.70 6.66 9.55
C THR A 374 1.01 5.32 9.80
N PHE A 375 -0.30 5.33 10.07
CA PHE A 375 -1.13 4.14 10.17
C PHE A 375 -2.04 4.03 8.95
N VAL A 376 -2.09 2.84 8.34
CA VAL A 376 -2.90 2.56 7.15
C VAL A 376 -3.93 1.51 7.47
N ASN A 377 -5.21 1.83 7.26
CA ASN A 377 -6.30 0.88 7.44
C ASN A 377 -6.57 0.09 6.17
N LEU A 378 -6.26 -1.19 6.20
CA LEU A 378 -6.55 -2.15 5.14
C LEU A 378 -7.47 -3.28 5.62
N GLU A 379 -8.20 -3.10 6.75
CA GLU A 379 -9.08 -4.14 7.32
C GLU A 379 -10.17 -4.59 6.35
N GLU A 380 -10.63 -3.69 5.49
CA GLU A 380 -11.68 -3.93 4.49
C GLU A 380 -11.12 -4.23 3.09
N ALA A 381 -9.79 -4.26 2.92
CA ALA A 381 -9.19 -4.61 1.65
C ALA A 381 -9.45 -6.08 1.30
N MET A 382 -9.92 -6.34 0.09
CA MET A 382 -10.32 -7.66 -0.40
C MET A 382 -9.12 -8.55 -0.74
N ILE A 383 -8.12 -8.59 0.16
CA ILE A 383 -6.85 -9.30 -0.10
C ILE A 383 -7.02 -10.82 -0.14
N TYR A 384 -8.03 -11.37 0.56
CA TYR A 384 -8.34 -12.82 0.54
C TYR A 384 -9.43 -13.19 -0.47
N ASP A 385 -9.84 -12.27 -1.34
CA ASP A 385 -10.79 -12.56 -2.43
C ASP A 385 -10.07 -13.00 -3.72
N LEU A 386 -8.75 -13.02 -3.70
CA LEU A 386 -7.95 -13.66 -4.74
C LEU A 386 -8.12 -15.18 -4.66
N GLU A 387 -8.93 -15.73 -5.55
CA GLU A 387 -9.20 -17.17 -5.59
C GLU A 387 -8.62 -17.80 -6.85
N LEU A 388 -7.80 -18.82 -6.69
CA LEU A 388 -7.36 -19.69 -7.78
C LEU A 388 -8.13 -21.02 -7.68
N ARG A 389 -8.82 -21.39 -8.76
CA ARG A 389 -9.64 -22.61 -8.81
C ARG A 389 -10.62 -22.73 -7.62
N GLY A 390 -11.22 -21.61 -7.21
CA GLY A 390 -12.17 -21.54 -6.08
C GLY A 390 -11.52 -21.72 -4.70
N LYS A 391 -10.21 -21.57 -4.58
CA LYS A 391 -9.48 -21.64 -3.30
C LYS A 391 -8.78 -20.34 -3.01
N LYS A 392 -8.92 -19.86 -1.77
CA LYS A 392 -8.24 -18.67 -1.22
C LYS A 392 -6.77 -18.94 -0.95
N PRO A 393 -5.90 -17.91 -0.93
CA PRO A 393 -4.53 -18.06 -0.47
C PRO A 393 -4.50 -18.45 1.00
N ILE A 394 -3.52 -19.23 1.39
CA ILE A 394 -3.31 -19.60 2.81
C ILE A 394 -2.71 -18.44 3.63
N PHE A 395 -2.06 -17.52 2.95
CA PHE A 395 -1.50 -16.30 3.53
C PHE A 395 -1.51 -15.20 2.50
N ALA A 396 -1.80 -13.98 2.94
CA ALA A 396 -1.68 -12.77 2.13
C ALA A 396 -1.17 -11.62 2.99
N SER A 397 -0.29 -10.82 2.41
CA SER A 397 0.33 -9.68 3.09
C SER A 397 0.55 -8.51 2.13
N TYR A 398 0.43 -7.30 2.65
CA TYR A 398 0.71 -6.06 1.93
C TYR A 398 1.73 -5.23 2.69
N ASN A 399 2.61 -4.61 1.97
CA ASN A 399 3.60 -3.69 2.51
C ASN A 399 3.78 -2.48 1.58
N ILE A 400 4.44 -1.44 2.07
CA ILE A 400 4.74 -0.23 1.30
C ILE A 400 6.25 -0.04 1.30
N SER A 401 6.81 0.27 0.14
CA SER A 401 8.18 0.74 0.00
C SER A 401 8.23 2.22 -0.40
N GLY A 402 9.40 2.84 -0.25
CA GLY A 402 9.53 4.29 -0.35
C GLY A 402 9.02 4.98 0.91
N VAL A 403 9.18 4.37 2.08
CA VAL A 403 8.71 4.91 3.37
C VAL A 403 9.76 5.85 3.95
N GLY A 404 9.34 7.02 4.45
CA GLY A 404 10.20 7.97 5.15
C GLY A 404 10.61 7.49 6.55
N ASP A 405 11.52 8.24 7.19
CA ASP A 405 12.20 7.84 8.43
C ASP A 405 11.27 7.67 9.64
N GLU A 406 10.04 8.26 9.61
CA GLU A 406 9.07 8.12 10.70
C GLU A 406 8.30 6.80 10.67
N GLY A 407 8.32 6.10 9.52
CA GLY A 407 7.78 4.76 9.36
C GLY A 407 6.29 4.66 9.08
N VAL A 408 5.86 3.45 8.72
CA VAL A 408 4.46 3.12 8.40
C VAL A 408 4.06 1.81 9.06
N ILE A 409 2.78 1.73 9.44
CA ILE A 409 2.14 0.57 10.05
C ILE A 409 0.84 0.30 9.29
N LEU A 410 0.72 -0.89 8.69
CA LEU A 410 -0.46 -1.33 7.96
C LEU A 410 -1.23 -2.34 8.82
N VAL A 411 -2.54 -2.16 8.95
CA VAL A 411 -3.41 -3.12 9.64
C VAL A 411 -4.27 -3.83 8.59
N LEU A 412 -4.08 -5.15 8.49
CA LEU A 412 -4.70 -6.00 7.47
C LEU A 412 -5.62 -7.05 8.12
N PRO A 413 -6.63 -7.56 7.37
CA PRO A 413 -7.41 -8.70 7.81
C PRO A 413 -6.54 -9.96 7.86
N ARG A 414 -6.95 -10.94 8.68
CA ARG A 414 -6.37 -12.29 8.72
C ARG A 414 -7.46 -13.32 8.40
N LEU A 415 -7.12 -14.34 7.62
CA LEU A 415 -8.08 -15.35 7.16
C LEU A 415 -8.84 -16.04 8.31
N GLU A 416 -8.13 -16.34 9.41
CA GLU A 416 -8.68 -17.05 10.59
C GLU A 416 -9.23 -16.10 11.67
N GLY A 417 -9.46 -14.86 11.34
CA GLY A 417 -9.78 -13.80 12.32
C GLY A 417 -8.54 -13.20 12.98
N GLY A 418 -8.74 -12.09 13.71
CA GLY A 418 -7.61 -11.27 14.18
C GLY A 418 -7.08 -10.33 13.11
N ARG A 419 -5.80 -9.93 13.23
CA ARG A 419 -5.16 -8.98 12.29
C ARG A 419 -3.72 -9.34 12.03
N ILE A 420 -3.25 -9.00 10.84
CA ILE A 420 -1.82 -8.89 10.51
C ILE A 420 -1.48 -7.40 10.59
N VAL A 421 -0.39 -7.07 11.26
CA VAL A 421 0.09 -5.70 11.36
C VAL A 421 1.50 -5.65 10.79
N ASN A 422 1.64 -5.04 9.62
CA ASN A 422 2.92 -4.91 8.95
C ASN A 422 3.55 -3.55 9.30
N LEU A 423 4.79 -3.60 9.69
CA LEU A 423 5.59 -2.46 10.14
C LEU A 423 6.74 -2.24 9.16
N VAL A 424 6.96 -1.00 8.75
CA VAL A 424 8.23 -0.55 8.14
C VAL A 424 8.73 0.59 9.00
N LEU A 425 9.70 0.32 9.83
CA LEU A 425 10.22 1.24 10.85
C LEU A 425 11.76 1.20 10.88
N PRO A 426 12.41 2.20 11.50
CA PRO A 426 13.82 2.10 11.83
C PRO A 426 14.13 0.83 12.62
N GLN A 427 15.22 0.12 12.26
CA GLN A 427 15.58 -1.17 12.83
C GLN A 427 15.56 -1.16 14.37
N LYS A 428 16.14 -0.14 14.99
CA LYS A 428 16.17 0.00 16.47
C LYS A 428 14.77 0.07 17.10
N GLN A 429 13.80 0.68 16.39
CA GLN A 429 12.42 0.78 16.87
C GLN A 429 11.71 -0.55 16.82
N ILE A 430 11.95 -1.37 15.80
CA ILE A 430 11.39 -2.73 15.70
C ILE A 430 11.89 -3.59 16.85
N GLU A 431 13.20 -3.58 17.13
CA GLU A 431 13.79 -4.34 18.24
C GLU A 431 13.20 -3.93 19.60
N GLY A 432 13.12 -2.61 19.86
CA GLY A 432 12.51 -2.09 21.08
C GLY A 432 11.02 -2.41 21.20
N LEU A 433 10.28 -2.31 20.10
CA LEU A 433 8.85 -2.62 20.05
C LEU A 433 8.58 -4.10 20.35
N LYS A 434 9.33 -5.02 19.72
CA LYS A 434 9.25 -6.47 19.97
C LYS A 434 9.38 -6.78 21.47
N ASN A 435 10.38 -6.21 22.12
CA ASN A 435 10.61 -6.43 23.55
C ASN A 435 9.44 -5.92 24.41
N LYS A 436 8.92 -4.71 24.12
CA LYS A 436 7.80 -4.13 24.89
C LYS A 436 6.50 -4.89 24.65
N MET A 437 6.19 -5.31 23.42
CA MET A 437 4.99 -6.10 23.11
C MET A 437 5.01 -7.47 23.80
N ARG A 438 6.15 -8.15 23.85
CA ARG A 438 6.30 -9.42 24.58
C ARG A 438 6.01 -9.23 26.06
N VAL A 439 6.58 -8.19 26.68
CA VAL A 439 6.46 -7.94 28.12
C VAL A 439 5.07 -7.43 28.52
N GLU A 440 4.51 -6.48 27.77
CA GLU A 440 3.29 -5.78 28.17
C GLU A 440 2.01 -6.49 27.65
N LEU A 441 2.06 -7.20 26.54
CA LEU A 441 0.88 -7.77 25.87
C LEU A 441 0.93 -9.31 25.72
N GLY A 442 2.09 -9.95 25.90
CA GLY A 442 2.24 -11.37 25.63
C GLY A 442 2.00 -11.72 24.15
N ILE A 443 2.19 -10.75 23.26
CA ILE A 443 2.09 -10.91 21.81
C ILE A 443 3.49 -11.19 21.29
N PHE A 444 3.74 -12.47 20.95
CA PHE A 444 4.80 -13.01 20.06
C PHE A 444 4.64 -14.52 19.94
#